data_10e340ac0d7be9ca50589b35cb0f3081
#
_entry.id   10e340ac0d7be9ca50589b35cb0f3081
#
_cell.length_a   1.000
_cell.length_b   1.000
_cell.length_c   1.000
_cell.angle_alpha   90.00
_cell.angle_beta   90.00
_cell.angle_gamma   90.00
#
_symmetry.space_group_name_H-M   'P 1'
#
loop_
_entity.id
_entity.type
_entity.pdbx_description
1 polymer ?
#
loop_
_entity_poly.entity_id
_entity_poly.type
_entity_poly.pdbx_seq_one_letter_code
_entity_poly.pdbx_strand_id
1 'polypeptide(L)'
;MLAKELDTISEPMLARWRDYYALTKPGVVKLLVFTAIVGMFLATPGMVPWETLLFASLGIGLSAASGAAVNHVLDQRLDAKMARTRDRPLPMGRISEKDAVAFAISLGVVGIAILVLLVNLLTAALTFISLIGYAVVYTVYLKRATPQNIVIGGAACL
;
A
#
# COMPACT_ATOMS: atom_id res chain seq x y z
N MET A 1 -12.77 29.47 -25.14
CA MET A 1 -11.44 29.00 -25.55
C MET A 1 -10.66 28.49 -24.36
N LEU A 2 -10.51 29.24 -23.27
CA LEU A 2 -9.84 28.85 -22.02
C LEU A 2 -10.39 27.55 -21.35
N ALA A 3 -11.71 27.35 -21.34
CA ALA A 3 -12.30 26.15 -20.74
C ALA A 3 -11.91 24.85 -21.45
N LYS A 4 -11.79 24.89 -22.77
CA LYS A 4 -11.40 23.75 -23.59
C LYS A 4 -9.90 23.41 -23.49
N GLU A 5 -9.05 24.39 -23.19
CA GLU A 5 -7.63 24.20 -22.89
C GLU A 5 -7.44 23.61 -21.49
N LEU A 6 -8.23 24.05 -20.49
CA LEU A 6 -8.23 23.50 -19.14
C LEU A 6 -8.66 22.03 -19.12
N ASP A 7 -9.67 21.65 -19.90
CA ASP A 7 -10.09 20.25 -20.05
C ASP A 7 -9.00 19.38 -20.68
N THR A 8 -8.26 19.92 -21.66
CA THR A 8 -7.19 19.16 -22.34
C THR A 8 -5.96 18.93 -21.44
N ILE A 9 -5.72 19.80 -20.45
CA ILE A 9 -4.61 19.68 -19.49
C ILE A 9 -5.01 18.82 -18.28
N SER A 10 -6.28 18.85 -17.87
CA SER A 10 -6.78 18.12 -16.71
C SER A 10 -6.92 16.60 -16.95
N GLU A 11 -7.32 16.20 -18.16
CA GLU A 11 -7.50 14.78 -18.54
C GLU A 11 -6.24 13.91 -18.32
N PRO A 12 -5.06 14.29 -18.83
CA PRO A 12 -3.85 13.47 -18.64
C PRO A 12 -3.39 13.47 -17.17
N MET A 13 -3.63 14.54 -16.42
CA MET A 13 -3.25 14.62 -15.00
C MET A 13 -4.16 13.76 -14.12
N LEU A 14 -5.47 13.77 -14.36
CA LEU A 14 -6.43 12.90 -13.68
C LEU A 14 -6.22 11.42 -14.00
N ALA A 15 -5.86 11.09 -15.24
CA ALA A 15 -5.51 9.74 -15.65
C ALA A 15 -4.27 9.24 -14.87
N ARG A 16 -3.24 10.06 -14.72
CA ARG A 16 -2.04 9.73 -13.93
C ARG A 16 -2.35 9.51 -12.45
N TRP A 17 -3.19 10.34 -11.82
CA TRP A 17 -3.63 10.15 -10.43
C TRP A 17 -4.36 8.82 -10.22
N ARG A 18 -5.25 8.46 -11.13
CA ARG A 18 -5.97 7.18 -11.09
C ARG A 18 -5.01 5.99 -11.18
N ASP A 19 -3.97 6.10 -11.97
CA ASP A 19 -2.96 5.05 -12.12
C ASP A 19 -2.13 4.89 -10.84
N TYR A 20 -1.68 5.97 -10.20
CA TYR A 20 -1.01 5.92 -8.89
C TYR A 20 -1.93 5.39 -7.79
N TYR A 21 -3.19 5.83 -7.76
CA TYR A 21 -4.17 5.31 -6.82
C TYR A 21 -4.41 3.80 -7.02
N ALA A 22 -4.42 3.31 -8.24
CA ALA A 22 -4.55 1.88 -8.53
C ALA A 22 -3.36 1.06 -7.98
N LEU A 23 -2.13 1.63 -7.93
CA LEU A 23 -0.96 0.96 -7.34
C LEU A 23 -1.14 0.71 -5.84
N THR A 24 -1.85 1.56 -5.12
CA THR A 24 -2.06 1.40 -3.67
C THR A 24 -3.01 0.27 -3.29
N LYS A 25 -3.71 -0.35 -4.25
CA LYS A 25 -4.75 -1.38 -3.99
C LYS A 25 -5.76 -0.94 -2.93
N PRO A 26 -6.53 0.12 -3.17
CA PRO A 26 -7.34 0.78 -2.14
C PRO A 26 -8.32 -0.15 -1.42
N GLY A 27 -8.83 -1.19 -2.07
CA GLY A 27 -9.68 -2.20 -1.43
C GLY A 27 -8.97 -2.96 -0.30
N VAL A 28 -7.71 -3.35 -0.52
CA VAL A 28 -6.89 -4.06 0.47
C VAL A 28 -6.48 -3.11 1.60
N VAL A 29 -6.04 -1.89 1.26
CA VAL A 29 -5.65 -0.88 2.27
C VAL A 29 -6.82 -0.53 3.19
N LYS A 30 -8.02 -0.33 2.64
CA LYS A 30 -9.23 -0.10 3.45
C LYS A 30 -9.51 -1.22 4.43
N LEU A 31 -9.36 -2.48 4.00
CA LEU A 31 -9.55 -3.64 4.87
C LEU A 31 -8.51 -3.68 5.99
N LEU A 32 -7.23 -3.43 5.68
CA LEU A 32 -6.15 -3.41 6.67
C LEU A 32 -6.36 -2.28 7.70
N VAL A 33 -6.71 -1.08 7.24
CA VAL A 33 -7.00 0.05 8.13
C VAL A 33 -8.22 -0.26 9.02
N PHE A 34 -9.27 -0.84 8.47
CA PHE A 34 -10.43 -1.26 9.24
C PHE A 34 -10.06 -2.28 10.33
N THR A 35 -9.26 -3.29 9.98
CA THR A 35 -8.78 -4.30 10.95
C THR A 35 -7.93 -3.66 12.05
N ALA A 36 -7.05 -2.72 11.69
CA ALA A 36 -6.23 -1.98 12.65
C ALA A 36 -7.09 -1.15 13.62
N ILE A 37 -8.13 -0.48 13.12
CA ILE A 37 -9.09 0.27 13.95
C ILE A 37 -9.80 -0.66 14.92
N VAL A 38 -10.32 -1.80 14.45
CA VAL A 38 -10.95 -2.81 15.33
C VAL A 38 -9.96 -3.30 16.37
N GLY A 39 -8.72 -3.61 15.98
CA GLY A 39 -7.67 -4.03 16.91
C GLY A 39 -7.37 -2.99 17.99
N MET A 40 -7.31 -1.70 17.63
CA MET A 40 -7.12 -0.62 18.61
C MET A 40 -8.24 -0.55 19.64
N PHE A 41 -9.50 -0.70 19.21
CA PHE A 41 -10.64 -0.72 20.15
C PHE A 41 -10.65 -1.96 21.05
N LEU A 42 -10.21 -3.11 20.54
CA LEU A 42 -10.12 -4.35 21.34
C LEU A 42 -8.97 -4.32 22.34
N ALA A 43 -7.87 -3.65 22.02
CA ALA A 43 -6.68 -3.59 22.87
C ALA A 43 -6.74 -2.49 23.95
N THR A 44 -7.65 -1.52 23.83
CA THR A 44 -7.72 -0.35 24.71
C THR A 44 -8.90 -0.48 25.67
N PRO A 45 -8.67 -0.49 26.99
CA PRO A 45 -9.76 -0.41 27.97
C PRO A 45 -10.41 0.99 27.89
N GLY A 46 -11.63 1.07 27.37
CA GLY A 46 -12.36 2.33 27.17
C GLY A 46 -12.24 2.89 25.75
N MET A 47 -12.30 4.22 25.63
CA MET A 47 -12.22 4.88 24.32
C MET A 47 -10.78 5.06 23.86
N VAL A 48 -10.49 4.68 22.62
CA VAL A 48 -9.19 4.98 21.98
C VAL A 48 -9.06 6.49 21.82
N PRO A 49 -7.93 7.12 22.22
CA PRO A 49 -7.69 8.53 21.95
C PRO A 49 -7.81 8.82 20.45
N TRP A 50 -8.56 9.86 20.10
CA TRP A 50 -8.84 10.18 18.70
C TRP A 50 -7.59 10.46 17.88
N GLU A 51 -6.56 11.06 18.52
CA GLU A 51 -5.26 11.32 17.89
C GLU A 51 -4.56 10.01 17.50
N THR A 52 -4.53 9.04 18.43
CA THR A 52 -3.97 7.71 18.16
C THR A 52 -4.75 7.01 17.06
N LEU A 53 -6.09 7.06 17.10
CA LEU A 53 -6.94 6.47 16.08
C LEU A 53 -6.64 7.06 14.69
N LEU A 54 -6.53 8.38 14.59
CA LEU A 54 -6.28 9.08 13.33
C LEU A 54 -4.86 8.78 12.80
N PHE A 55 -3.83 9.05 13.61
CA PHE A 55 -2.44 8.94 13.15
C PHE A 55 -2.00 7.50 12.95
N ALA A 56 -2.43 6.56 13.77
CA ALA A 56 -2.14 5.15 13.56
C ALA A 56 -2.83 4.64 12.28
N SER A 57 -4.11 4.96 12.07
CA SER A 57 -4.83 4.57 10.85
C SER A 57 -4.18 5.15 9.59
N LEU A 58 -3.76 6.41 9.63
CA LEU A 58 -3.09 7.07 8.51
C LEU A 58 -1.70 6.44 8.24
N GLY A 59 -0.88 6.28 9.28
CA GLY A 59 0.48 5.72 9.14
C GLY A 59 0.46 4.26 8.67
N ILE A 60 -0.40 3.42 9.24
CA ILE A 60 -0.59 2.03 8.81
C ILE A 60 -1.14 1.99 7.37
N GLY A 61 -2.11 2.83 7.04
CA GLY A 61 -2.69 2.91 5.70
C GLY A 61 -1.66 3.28 4.63
N LEU A 62 -0.81 4.28 4.89
CA LEU A 62 0.27 4.68 3.97
C LEU A 62 1.33 3.58 3.84
N SER A 63 1.71 2.93 4.94
CA SER A 63 2.65 1.81 4.92
C SER A 63 2.10 0.62 4.14
N ALA A 64 0.81 0.29 4.30
CA ALA A 64 0.13 -0.75 3.54
C ALA A 64 0.05 -0.41 2.04
N ALA A 65 -0.23 0.86 1.71
CA ALA A 65 -0.22 1.36 0.33
C ALA A 65 1.18 1.26 -0.31
N SER A 66 2.23 1.57 0.45
CA SER A 66 3.62 1.36 0.04
C SER A 66 3.89 -0.10 -0.30
N GLY A 67 3.55 -1.03 0.59
CA GLY A 67 3.70 -2.47 0.36
C GLY A 67 2.94 -2.96 -0.87
N ALA A 68 1.73 -2.43 -1.10
CA ALA A 68 0.95 -2.75 -2.29
C ALA A 68 1.63 -2.24 -3.58
N ALA A 69 2.19 -1.04 -3.57
CA ALA A 69 2.91 -0.48 -4.71
C ALA A 69 4.21 -1.26 -5.01
N VAL A 70 4.99 -1.62 -3.98
CA VAL A 70 6.17 -2.52 -4.14
C VAL A 70 5.76 -3.85 -4.75
N ASN A 71 4.65 -4.45 -4.28
CA ASN A 71 4.14 -5.69 -4.84
C ASN A 71 3.81 -5.57 -6.34
N HIS A 72 3.25 -4.42 -6.79
CA HIS A 72 3.00 -4.18 -8.22
C HIS A 72 4.29 -4.15 -9.04
N VAL A 73 5.36 -3.53 -8.50
CA VAL A 73 6.67 -3.47 -9.17
C VAL A 73 7.26 -4.87 -9.30
N LEU A 74 7.28 -5.65 -8.21
CA LEU A 74 7.84 -7.01 -8.19
C LEU A 74 7.07 -8.00 -9.08
N ASP A 75 5.75 -7.81 -9.20
CA ASP A 75 4.88 -8.68 -10.01
C ASP A 75 4.74 -8.23 -11.47
N GLN A 76 5.28 -7.09 -11.88
CA GLN A 76 5.08 -6.48 -13.20
C GLN A 76 5.24 -7.48 -14.36
N ARG A 77 6.30 -8.30 -14.32
CA ARG A 77 6.58 -9.30 -15.38
C ARG A 77 5.57 -10.45 -15.43
N LEU A 78 5.02 -10.82 -14.27
CA LEU A 78 4.00 -11.85 -14.16
C LEU A 78 2.64 -11.29 -14.54
N ASP A 79 2.33 -10.09 -14.09
CA ASP A 79 1.09 -9.36 -14.39
C ASP A 79 0.91 -9.16 -15.91
N ALA A 80 1.98 -8.89 -16.64
CA ALA A 80 1.95 -8.76 -18.10
C ALA A 80 1.54 -10.05 -18.84
N LYS A 81 1.74 -11.23 -18.22
CA LYS A 81 1.40 -12.54 -18.79
C LYS A 81 -0.01 -13.00 -18.45
N MET A 82 -0.67 -12.38 -17.47
CA MET A 82 -1.99 -12.80 -16.97
C MET A 82 -3.09 -11.92 -17.55
N ALA A 83 -4.11 -12.51 -18.15
CA ALA A 83 -5.24 -11.78 -18.75
C ALA A 83 -5.95 -10.82 -17.78
N ARG A 84 -6.00 -11.18 -16.47
CA ARG A 84 -6.65 -10.36 -15.42
C ARG A 84 -5.86 -9.13 -15.01
N THR A 85 -4.53 -9.13 -15.19
CA THR A 85 -3.62 -8.13 -14.60
C THR A 85 -2.78 -7.38 -15.63
N ARG A 86 -2.81 -7.79 -16.90
CA ARG A 86 -2.06 -7.15 -18.00
C ARG A 86 -2.43 -5.69 -18.21
N ASP A 87 -3.67 -5.29 -17.86
CA ASP A 87 -4.19 -3.94 -18.06
C ASP A 87 -3.83 -2.98 -16.88
N ARG A 88 -3.01 -3.44 -15.92
CA ARG A 88 -2.52 -2.61 -14.81
C ARG A 88 -1.57 -1.51 -15.31
N PRO A 89 -1.42 -0.40 -14.55
CA PRO A 89 -0.62 0.75 -14.99
C PRO A 89 0.83 0.42 -15.35
N LEU A 90 1.50 -0.45 -14.56
CA LEU A 90 2.89 -0.84 -14.79
C LEU A 90 3.09 -1.73 -16.02
N PRO A 91 2.36 -2.87 -16.18
CA PRO A 91 2.44 -3.68 -17.40
C PRO A 91 2.11 -2.91 -18.66
N MET A 92 1.19 -1.94 -18.59
CA MET A 92 0.80 -1.08 -19.73
C MET A 92 1.80 0.05 -20.00
N GLY A 93 2.84 0.23 -19.18
CA GLY A 93 3.83 1.30 -19.34
C GLY A 93 3.30 2.70 -19.04
N ARG A 94 2.11 2.84 -18.41
CA ARG A 94 1.53 4.13 -18.04
C ARG A 94 2.28 4.83 -16.91
N ILE A 95 2.92 4.06 -16.05
CA ILE A 95 3.83 4.51 -14.98
C ILE A 95 5.16 3.81 -15.18
N SER A 96 6.27 4.56 -15.09
CA SER A 96 7.60 3.95 -15.13
C SER A 96 7.88 3.17 -13.84
N GLU A 97 8.70 2.13 -13.93
CA GLU A 97 9.12 1.36 -12.75
C GLU A 97 9.81 2.25 -11.71
N LYS A 98 10.64 3.20 -12.16
CA LYS A 98 11.34 4.16 -11.28
C LYS A 98 10.37 5.04 -10.51
N ASP A 99 9.35 5.59 -11.19
CA ASP A 99 8.34 6.44 -10.57
C ASP A 99 7.48 5.65 -9.57
N ALA A 100 7.13 4.40 -9.91
CA ALA A 100 6.40 3.53 -9.00
C ALA A 100 7.20 3.17 -7.75
N VAL A 101 8.51 2.90 -7.87
CA VAL A 101 9.42 2.66 -6.74
C VAL A 101 9.55 3.92 -5.88
N ALA A 102 9.79 5.07 -6.50
CA ALA A 102 9.90 6.35 -5.77
C ALA A 102 8.61 6.67 -5.00
N PHE A 103 7.45 6.45 -5.63
CA PHE A 103 6.14 6.60 -5.00
C PHE A 103 5.96 5.63 -3.82
N ALA A 104 6.29 4.36 -3.98
CA ALA A 104 6.21 3.37 -2.92
C ALA A 104 7.10 3.73 -1.72
N ILE A 105 8.35 4.12 -1.96
CA ILE A 105 9.29 4.54 -0.91
C ILE A 105 8.76 5.77 -0.19
N SER A 106 8.27 6.78 -0.91
CA SER A 106 7.74 8.00 -0.30
C SER A 106 6.55 7.71 0.63
N LEU A 107 5.61 6.86 0.21
CA LEU A 107 4.50 6.42 1.05
C LEU A 107 4.98 5.69 2.32
N GLY A 108 5.93 4.77 2.18
CA GLY A 108 6.49 4.02 3.30
C GLY A 108 7.21 4.92 4.30
N VAL A 109 8.07 5.82 3.82
CA VAL A 109 8.80 6.77 4.67
C VAL A 109 7.84 7.69 5.42
N VAL A 110 6.86 8.27 4.74
CA VAL A 110 5.86 9.15 5.38
C VAL A 110 5.01 8.36 6.38
N GLY A 111 4.54 7.16 6.01
CA GLY A 111 3.74 6.31 6.91
C GLY A 111 4.49 5.94 8.18
N ILE A 112 5.73 5.46 8.07
CA ILE A 112 6.57 5.12 9.24
C ILE A 112 6.92 6.36 10.05
N ALA A 113 7.23 7.50 9.43
CA ALA A 113 7.51 8.75 10.14
C ALA A 113 6.31 9.20 10.99
N ILE A 114 5.10 9.12 10.47
CA ILE A 114 3.87 9.42 11.22
C ILE A 114 3.77 8.50 12.45
N LEU A 115 4.01 7.19 12.29
CA LEU A 115 3.93 6.23 13.40
C LEU A 115 4.99 6.49 14.47
N VAL A 116 6.23 6.78 14.06
CA VAL A 116 7.33 7.08 15.00
C VAL A 116 7.08 8.36 15.78
N LEU A 117 6.64 9.43 15.10
CA LEU A 117 6.56 10.75 15.68
C LEU A 117 5.24 11.01 16.43
N LEU A 118 4.15 10.41 15.98
CA LEU A 118 2.78 10.75 16.45
C LEU A 118 2.04 9.58 17.12
N VAL A 119 2.62 8.38 17.12
CA VAL A 119 2.01 7.22 17.78
C VAL A 119 2.98 6.61 18.78
N ASN A 120 3.79 5.66 18.38
CA ASN A 120 4.87 5.10 19.19
C ASN A 120 5.83 4.26 18.33
N LEU A 121 7.04 4.08 18.88
CA LEU A 121 8.11 3.35 18.20
C LEU A 121 7.78 1.86 17.97
N LEU A 122 7.06 1.23 18.90
CA LEU A 122 6.70 -0.19 18.80
C LEU A 122 5.76 -0.43 17.61
N THR A 123 4.70 0.38 17.47
CA THR A 123 3.79 0.31 16.33
C THR A 123 4.53 0.55 15.02
N ALA A 124 5.43 1.52 14.98
CA ALA A 124 6.25 1.80 13.81
C ALA A 124 7.16 0.61 13.44
N ALA A 125 7.84 0.02 14.44
CA ALA A 125 8.72 -1.14 14.23
C ALA A 125 7.94 -2.36 13.73
N LEU A 126 6.81 -2.68 14.34
CA LEU A 126 5.96 -3.80 13.91
C LEU A 126 5.40 -3.58 12.50
N THR A 127 4.95 -2.35 12.18
CA THR A 127 4.48 -2.01 10.85
C THR A 127 5.59 -2.11 9.82
N PHE A 128 6.81 -1.66 10.16
CA PHE A 128 7.97 -1.76 9.27
C PHE A 128 8.38 -3.23 9.02
N ILE A 129 8.42 -4.05 10.06
CA ILE A 129 8.71 -5.50 9.94
C ILE A 129 7.65 -6.18 9.07
N SER A 130 6.36 -5.87 9.28
CA SER A 130 5.26 -6.38 8.46
C SER A 130 5.37 -5.93 7.00
N LEU A 131 5.74 -4.67 6.74
CA LEU A 131 5.96 -4.14 5.40
C LEU A 131 7.07 -4.91 4.67
N ILE A 132 8.22 -5.10 5.32
CA ILE A 132 9.34 -5.87 4.76
C ILE A 132 8.94 -7.35 4.58
N GLY A 133 8.31 -7.96 5.57
CA GLY A 133 7.80 -9.33 5.50
C GLY A 133 6.87 -9.54 4.31
N TYR A 134 5.92 -8.64 4.10
CA TYR A 134 5.02 -8.69 2.96
C TYR A 134 5.74 -8.42 1.63
N ALA A 135 6.54 -7.37 1.54
CA ALA A 135 7.20 -6.98 0.30
C ALA A 135 8.25 -8.01 -0.15
N VAL A 136 9.07 -8.53 0.78
CA VAL A 136 10.21 -9.41 0.47
C VAL A 136 9.82 -10.87 0.65
N VAL A 137 9.43 -11.28 1.87
CA VAL A 137 9.22 -12.70 2.18
C VAL A 137 8.02 -13.25 1.44
N TYR A 138 6.88 -12.57 1.52
CA TYR A 138 5.66 -13.04 0.86
C TYR A 138 5.75 -12.91 -0.66
N THR A 139 6.10 -11.74 -1.19
CA THR A 139 6.01 -11.47 -2.64
C THR A 139 7.11 -12.14 -3.42
N VAL A 140 8.37 -12.13 -2.93
CA VAL A 140 9.51 -12.67 -3.65
C VAL A 140 9.64 -14.19 -3.44
N TYR A 141 9.43 -14.66 -2.20
CA TYR A 141 9.74 -16.04 -1.83
C TYR A 141 8.49 -16.92 -1.76
N LEU A 142 7.55 -16.66 -0.85
CA LEU A 142 6.41 -17.53 -0.57
C LEU A 142 5.47 -17.70 -1.77
N LYS A 143 5.17 -16.62 -2.46
CA LYS A 143 4.26 -16.63 -3.62
C LYS A 143 4.74 -17.55 -4.74
N ARG A 144 6.05 -17.79 -4.83
CA ARG A 144 6.67 -18.65 -5.85
C ARG A 144 7.01 -20.04 -5.35
N ALA A 145 7.12 -20.22 -4.04
CA ALA A 145 7.62 -21.45 -3.44
C ALA A 145 6.51 -22.46 -3.10
N THR A 146 5.29 -22.01 -2.77
CA THR A 146 4.24 -22.92 -2.29
C THR A 146 2.83 -22.47 -2.67
N PRO A 147 1.90 -23.41 -2.98
CA PRO A 147 0.48 -23.09 -3.19
C PRO A 147 -0.22 -22.63 -1.90
N GLN A 148 0.36 -22.89 -0.72
CA GLN A 148 -0.15 -22.47 0.59
C GLN A 148 0.29 -21.05 1.01
N ASN A 149 0.85 -20.28 0.07
CA ASN A 149 1.36 -18.92 0.31
C ASN A 149 0.35 -17.98 1.00
N ILE A 150 -0.94 -18.15 0.72
CA ILE A 150 -2.01 -17.32 1.31
C ILE A 150 -2.14 -17.59 2.81
N VAL A 151 -2.10 -18.87 3.21
CA VAL A 151 -2.22 -19.27 4.63
C VAL A 151 -1.01 -18.81 5.43
N ILE A 152 0.19 -19.07 4.91
CA ILE A 152 1.46 -18.68 5.56
C ILE A 152 1.61 -17.16 5.59
N GLY A 153 1.23 -16.46 4.50
CA GLY A 153 1.23 -15.01 4.45
C GLY A 153 0.23 -14.37 5.42
N GLY A 154 -0.93 -14.98 5.61
CA GLY A 154 -1.90 -14.57 6.62
C GLY A 154 -1.36 -14.72 8.05
N ALA A 155 -0.66 -15.81 8.35
CA ALA A 155 -0.03 -16.01 9.65
C ALA A 155 1.12 -15.01 9.94
N ALA A 156 1.79 -14.49 8.91
CA ALA A 156 2.83 -13.47 9.07
C ALA A 156 2.28 -12.05 9.31
N CYS A 157 0.97 -11.85 9.18
CA CYS A 157 0.28 -10.59 9.44
C CYS A 157 -0.41 -10.56 10.82
N LEU A 158 -0.33 -11.65 11.60
CA LEU A 158 -0.79 -11.74 12.99
C LEU A 158 0.33 -11.28 13.93
#